data_814c4970a2dd31868dbe5820450cf2e7
#
_entry.id   814c4970a2dd31868dbe5820450cf2e7
#
_cell.length_a   1.000
_cell.length_b   1.000
_cell.length_c   1.000
_cell.angle_alpha   90.00
_cell.angle_beta   90.00
_cell.angle_gamma   90.00
#
_symmetry.space_group_name_H-M   'P 1'
#
loop_
_entity.id
_entity.type
_entity.pdbx_description
1 polymer ?
#
loop_
_entity_poly.entity_id
_entity_poly.type
_entity_poly.pdbx_seq_one_letter_code
_entity_poly.pdbx_strand_id
1 'polypeptide(L)'
;MTKRLTKIGVNPDFQELSSFVHELPTVFETGGKVIYKGRNELKEFDVEGKKLIVKSYQLPHLLNRIIYNFFRASKAKRSYSYALMLRKLGIGSPAPVGYYSTGSWLLFGRSYFVCLKSDCPYTYRDFEKTVFPNQEQILRAIARTTAMLSLIHI
;
A
#
# COMPACT_ATOMS: atom_id res chain seq x y z
N MET A 1 21.21 -14.15 19.32
CA MET A 1 20.67 -13.98 17.93
C MET A 1 19.16 -13.75 18.00
N THR A 2 18.70 -12.55 17.74
CA THR A 2 17.27 -12.23 17.80
C THR A 2 16.59 -12.76 16.55
N LYS A 3 15.69 -13.73 16.69
CA LYS A 3 14.99 -14.39 15.58
C LYS A 3 14.18 -13.32 14.80
N ARG A 4 14.54 -13.08 13.55
CA ARG A 4 13.76 -12.23 12.64
C ARG A 4 12.44 -12.92 12.32
N LEU A 5 11.34 -12.23 12.59
CA LEU A 5 9.99 -12.67 12.23
C LEU A 5 9.62 -12.00 10.90
N THR A 6 9.36 -12.81 9.89
CA THR A 6 8.85 -12.36 8.60
C THR A 6 7.36 -12.66 8.53
N LYS A 7 6.55 -11.67 8.16
CA LYS A 7 5.11 -11.81 7.93
C LYS A 7 4.83 -11.40 6.50
N ILE A 8 4.26 -12.31 5.72
CA ILE A 8 3.94 -12.14 4.31
C ILE A 8 2.47 -12.49 4.13
N GLY A 9 1.79 -11.74 3.27
CA GLY A 9 0.47 -12.07 2.80
C GLY A 9 0.38 -11.78 1.31
N VAL A 10 -0.17 -12.73 0.57
CA VAL A 10 -0.43 -12.63 -0.86
C VAL A 10 -1.93 -12.79 -1.06
N ASN A 11 -2.49 -11.96 -1.92
CA ASN A 11 -3.90 -12.07 -2.29
C ASN A 11 -4.08 -13.35 -3.14
N PRO A 12 -5.08 -14.19 -2.84
CA PRO A 12 -5.39 -15.40 -3.62
C PRO A 12 -5.55 -15.13 -5.13
N ASP A 13 -6.04 -13.96 -5.51
CA ASP A 13 -6.23 -13.58 -6.93
C ASP A 13 -4.91 -13.31 -7.67
N PHE A 14 -3.76 -13.29 -6.97
CA PHE A 14 -2.44 -12.95 -7.51
C PHE A 14 -1.36 -13.92 -7.02
N GLN A 15 -1.68 -15.21 -6.95
CA GLN A 15 -0.74 -16.22 -6.46
C GLN A 15 0.50 -16.36 -7.36
N GLU A 16 0.38 -16.07 -8.65
CA GLU A 16 1.49 -16.02 -9.60
C GLU A 16 2.58 -15.03 -9.19
N LEU A 17 2.21 -13.95 -8.49
CA LEU A 17 3.14 -12.93 -8.01
C LEU A 17 3.74 -13.24 -6.61
N SER A 18 3.49 -14.44 -6.08
CA SER A 18 3.95 -14.83 -4.74
C SER A 18 5.46 -14.72 -4.60
N SER A 19 6.23 -15.22 -5.56
CA SER A 19 7.71 -15.15 -5.56
C SER A 19 8.19 -13.71 -5.48
N PHE A 20 7.61 -12.81 -6.27
CA PHE A 20 7.93 -11.39 -6.23
C PHE A 20 7.69 -10.78 -4.85
N VAL A 21 6.56 -11.11 -4.21
CA VAL A 21 6.22 -10.60 -2.87
C VAL A 21 7.20 -11.12 -1.80
N HIS A 22 7.65 -12.35 -1.92
CA HIS A 22 8.65 -12.95 -1.02
C HIS A 22 10.04 -12.29 -1.15
N GLU A 23 10.41 -11.89 -2.36
CA GLU A 23 11.72 -11.30 -2.68
C GLU A 23 11.74 -9.76 -2.58
N LEU A 24 10.63 -9.12 -2.15
CA LEU A 24 10.49 -7.66 -2.08
C LEU A 24 11.69 -6.92 -1.48
N PRO A 25 12.32 -7.36 -0.37
CA PRO A 25 13.45 -6.64 0.18
C PRO A 25 14.63 -6.51 -0.80
N THR A 26 14.90 -7.58 -1.54
CA THR A 26 16.01 -7.62 -2.52
C THR A 26 15.62 -6.87 -3.80
N VAL A 27 14.45 -7.19 -4.35
CA VAL A 27 13.97 -6.61 -5.60
C VAL A 27 13.77 -5.10 -5.48
N PHE A 28 13.29 -4.63 -4.33
CA PHE A 28 13.08 -3.19 -4.11
C PHE A 28 14.41 -2.42 -4.03
N GLU A 29 15.49 -3.01 -3.50
CA GLU A 29 16.80 -2.36 -3.45
C GLU A 29 17.47 -2.29 -4.82
N THR A 30 17.33 -3.37 -5.62
CA THR A 30 18.09 -3.53 -6.87
C THR A 30 17.37 -3.03 -8.10
N GLY A 31 16.04 -2.85 -8.06
CA GLY A 31 15.24 -2.55 -9.24
C GLY A 31 14.08 -1.58 -9.02
N GLY A 32 13.25 -1.50 -10.06
CA GLY A 32 12.04 -0.67 -10.09
C GLY A 32 12.29 0.79 -10.46
N LYS A 33 11.32 1.37 -11.14
CA LYS A 33 11.32 2.80 -11.49
C LYS A 33 10.79 3.61 -10.30
N VAL A 34 11.61 4.50 -9.75
CA VAL A 34 11.20 5.40 -8.66
C VAL A 34 10.12 6.36 -9.17
N ILE A 35 8.94 6.33 -8.53
CA ILE A 35 7.83 7.26 -8.82
C ILE A 35 7.82 8.40 -7.80
N TYR A 36 8.10 8.07 -6.54
CA TYR A 36 8.10 9.04 -5.46
C TYR A 36 9.13 8.66 -4.41
N LYS A 37 9.88 9.63 -3.95
CA LYS A 37 10.85 9.48 -2.86
C LYS A 37 10.68 10.62 -1.86
N GLY A 38 10.24 10.28 -0.66
CA GLY A 38 10.04 11.20 0.45
C GLY A 38 10.05 10.41 1.76
N ARG A 39 9.12 10.68 2.68
CA ARG A 39 8.98 9.89 3.91
C ARG A 39 8.77 8.39 3.66
N ASN A 40 8.10 8.04 2.58
CA ASN A 40 8.00 6.67 2.06
C ASN A 40 8.53 6.69 0.63
N GLU A 41 8.90 5.53 0.11
CA GLU A 41 9.37 5.41 -1.26
C GLU A 41 8.39 4.53 -2.06
N LEU A 42 8.03 4.98 -3.26
CA LEU A 42 7.19 4.24 -4.19
C LEU A 42 8.00 3.93 -5.44
N LYS A 43 7.96 2.66 -5.85
CA LYS A 43 8.56 2.20 -7.10
C LYS A 43 7.54 1.45 -7.94
N GLU A 44 7.63 1.62 -9.25
CA GLU A 44 6.89 0.85 -10.24
C GLU A 44 7.75 -0.33 -10.72
N PHE A 45 7.12 -1.48 -10.82
CA PHE A 45 7.70 -2.71 -11.36
C PHE A 45 6.80 -3.27 -12.45
N ASP A 46 7.40 -3.89 -13.45
CA ASP A 46 6.70 -4.70 -14.44
C ASP A 46 7.04 -6.17 -14.16
N VAL A 47 6.04 -6.94 -13.78
CA VAL A 47 6.21 -8.35 -13.38
C VAL A 47 5.11 -9.15 -14.04
N GLU A 48 5.48 -10.13 -14.85
CA GLU A 48 4.53 -10.97 -15.58
C GLU A 48 3.49 -10.20 -16.38
N GLY A 49 3.91 -9.08 -17.01
CA GLY A 49 3.05 -8.19 -17.79
C GLY A 49 2.08 -7.33 -16.96
N LYS A 50 2.20 -7.34 -15.63
CA LYS A 50 1.42 -6.50 -14.73
C LYS A 50 2.26 -5.36 -14.18
N LYS A 51 1.73 -4.14 -14.24
CA LYS A 51 2.37 -2.98 -13.62
C LYS A 51 1.98 -2.91 -12.14
N LEU A 52 2.99 -3.03 -11.29
CA LEU A 52 2.86 -3.05 -9.83
C LEU A 52 3.42 -1.77 -9.23
N ILE A 53 2.75 -1.28 -8.20
CA ILE A 53 3.28 -0.22 -7.34
C ILE A 53 3.66 -0.84 -6.00
N VAL A 54 4.93 -0.69 -5.66
CA VAL A 54 5.47 -1.12 -4.37
C VAL A 54 5.74 0.10 -3.51
N LYS A 55 5.13 0.13 -2.34
CA LYS A 55 5.32 1.17 -1.34
C LYS A 55 6.16 0.64 -0.19
N SER A 56 7.36 1.20 -0.02
CA SER A 56 8.22 0.96 1.13
C SER A 56 7.93 1.98 2.21
N TYR A 57 7.69 1.51 3.43
CA TYR A 57 7.40 2.37 4.57
C TYR A 57 8.67 2.67 5.36
N GLN A 58 8.87 3.96 5.66
CA GLN A 58 9.95 4.40 6.53
C GLN A 58 9.84 3.74 7.91
N LEU A 59 10.98 3.32 8.44
CA LEU A 59 11.08 2.80 9.80
C LEU A 59 10.73 3.91 10.80
N PRO A 60 9.88 3.64 11.80
CA PRO A 60 9.63 4.57 12.89
C PRO A 60 10.91 4.81 13.71
N HIS A 61 11.00 5.94 14.43
CA HIS A 61 12.05 6.15 15.41
C HIS A 61 12.07 5.03 16.47
N LEU A 62 13.25 4.74 17.04
CA LEU A 62 13.49 3.58 17.92
C LEU A 62 12.48 3.44 19.06
N LEU A 63 12.14 4.52 19.76
CA LEU A 63 11.15 4.51 20.84
C LEU A 63 9.76 4.06 20.37
N ASN A 64 9.31 4.58 19.23
CA ASN A 64 8.03 4.21 18.65
C ASN A 64 8.03 2.76 18.11
N ARG A 65 9.19 2.22 17.72
CA ARG A 65 9.31 0.84 17.23
C ARG A 65 8.98 -0.18 18.31
N ILE A 66 9.35 0.09 19.57
CA ILE A 66 9.09 -0.80 20.71
C ILE A 66 7.61 -0.79 21.06
N ILE A 67 7.02 0.40 21.26
CA ILE A 67 5.63 0.55 21.69
C ILE A 67 4.65 -0.01 20.65
N TYR A 68 4.89 0.26 19.36
CA TYR A 68 4.00 -0.20 18.29
C TYR A 68 4.11 -1.69 18.01
N ASN A 69 5.22 -2.34 18.34
CA ASN A 69 5.43 -3.77 18.05
C ASN A 69 4.51 -4.68 18.85
N PHE A 70 4.16 -4.30 20.08
CA PHE A 70 3.31 -5.10 20.94
C PHE A 70 1.82 -5.06 20.60
N PHE A 71 1.34 -3.96 20.00
CA PHE A 71 -0.10 -3.70 19.88
C PHE A 71 -0.61 -3.47 18.46
N ARG A 72 0.23 -3.36 17.44
CA ARG A 72 -0.23 -2.92 16.12
C ARG A 72 0.38 -3.70 14.96
N ALA A 73 -0.47 -4.08 13.98
CA ALA A 73 -0.02 -4.64 12.72
C ALA A 73 0.86 -3.64 11.93
N SER A 74 1.81 -4.14 11.14
CA SER A 74 2.67 -3.31 10.30
C SER A 74 1.84 -2.38 9.39
N LYS A 75 2.40 -1.24 9.00
CA LYS A 75 1.75 -0.31 8.06
C LYS A 75 1.38 -1.00 6.75
N ALA A 76 2.26 -1.86 6.24
CA ALA A 76 2.03 -2.62 5.02
C ALA A 76 0.83 -3.56 5.16
N LYS A 77 0.75 -4.36 6.25
CA LYS A 77 -0.40 -5.25 6.50
C LYS A 77 -1.70 -4.46 6.61
N ARG A 78 -1.69 -3.32 7.31
CA ARG A 78 -2.90 -2.48 7.43
C ARG A 78 -3.34 -1.94 6.08
N SER A 79 -2.40 -1.41 5.26
CA SER A 79 -2.73 -0.92 3.92
C SER A 79 -3.31 -2.03 3.05
N TYR A 80 -2.76 -3.24 3.13
CA TYR A 80 -3.30 -4.40 2.43
C TYR A 80 -4.73 -4.73 2.88
N SER A 81 -4.96 -4.83 4.20
CA SER A 81 -6.28 -5.16 4.75
C SER A 81 -7.33 -4.09 4.42
N TYR A 82 -6.96 -2.80 4.50
CA TYR A 82 -7.86 -1.71 4.16
C TYR A 82 -8.17 -1.68 2.65
N ALA A 83 -7.20 -1.93 1.79
CA ALA A 83 -7.46 -2.01 0.34
C ALA A 83 -8.45 -3.15 0.01
N LEU A 84 -8.31 -4.31 0.63
CA LEU A 84 -9.29 -5.41 0.50
C LEU A 84 -10.66 -5.01 1.00
N MET A 85 -10.75 -4.33 2.15
CA MET A 85 -12.02 -3.88 2.73
C MET A 85 -12.72 -2.84 1.84
N LEU A 86 -11.98 -1.86 1.33
CA LEU A 86 -12.52 -0.84 0.42
C LEU A 86 -13.13 -1.48 -0.83
N ARG A 87 -12.43 -2.45 -1.42
CA ARG A 87 -12.94 -3.19 -2.58
C ARG A 87 -14.21 -3.97 -2.27
N LYS A 88 -14.29 -4.62 -1.11
CA LYS A 88 -15.53 -5.32 -0.66
C LYS A 88 -16.71 -4.37 -0.49
N LEU A 89 -16.44 -3.13 -0.14
CA LEU A 89 -17.46 -2.08 0.02
C LEU A 89 -17.78 -1.35 -1.30
N GLY A 90 -17.22 -1.80 -2.43
CA GLY A 90 -17.43 -1.17 -3.72
C GLY A 90 -16.73 0.18 -3.89
N ILE A 91 -15.82 0.54 -2.98
CA ILE A 91 -15.02 1.76 -3.08
C ILE A 91 -13.82 1.47 -3.99
N GLY A 92 -13.64 2.29 -5.04
CA GLY A 92 -12.54 2.16 -5.97
C GLY A 92 -11.19 2.26 -5.26
N SER A 93 -10.40 1.21 -5.35
CA SER A 93 -9.05 1.14 -4.80
C SER A 93 -8.19 0.24 -5.70
N PRO A 94 -6.90 0.58 -5.90
CA PRO A 94 -5.98 -0.31 -6.61
C PRO A 94 -6.00 -1.71 -5.99
N ALA A 95 -6.03 -2.74 -6.84
CA ALA A 95 -6.12 -4.12 -6.36
C ALA A 95 -4.87 -4.47 -5.51
N PRO A 96 -5.04 -4.85 -4.24
CA PRO A 96 -3.92 -5.24 -3.39
C PRO A 96 -3.41 -6.62 -3.80
N VAL A 97 -2.10 -6.69 -4.07
CA VAL A 97 -1.39 -7.93 -4.45
C VAL A 97 -0.87 -8.63 -3.22
N GLY A 98 -0.22 -7.87 -2.33
CA GLY A 98 0.34 -8.48 -1.13
C GLY A 98 1.06 -7.48 -0.22
N TYR A 99 1.63 -8.01 0.84
CA TYR A 99 2.49 -7.27 1.73
C TYR A 99 3.63 -8.15 2.26
N TYR A 100 4.74 -7.50 2.57
CA TYR A 100 5.88 -8.09 3.24
C TYR A 100 6.26 -7.23 4.45
N SER A 101 6.56 -7.84 5.57
CA SER A 101 7.05 -7.12 6.74
C SER A 101 8.03 -7.96 7.53
N THR A 102 9.14 -7.36 7.94
CA THR A 102 10.10 -7.95 8.86
C THR A 102 10.03 -7.26 10.21
N GLY A 103 10.48 -7.95 11.22
CA GLY A 103 10.63 -7.42 12.55
C GLY A 103 11.31 -8.44 13.46
N SER A 104 11.57 -8.06 14.69
CA SER A 104 11.86 -8.96 15.77
C SER A 104 10.71 -8.89 16.78
N TRP A 105 10.73 -9.72 17.80
CA TRP A 105 9.74 -9.62 18.87
C TRP A 105 9.73 -8.23 19.55
N LEU A 106 10.83 -7.50 19.47
CA LEU A 106 11.00 -6.19 20.10
C LEU A 106 10.91 -5.00 19.13
N LEU A 107 11.21 -5.16 17.83
CA LEU A 107 11.38 -4.05 16.89
C LEU A 107 10.72 -4.31 15.54
N PHE A 108 9.92 -3.35 15.04
CA PHE A 108 9.50 -3.33 13.64
C PHE A 108 10.68 -3.18 12.70
N GLY A 109 10.71 -4.02 11.65
CA GLY A 109 11.61 -3.91 10.52
C GLY A 109 10.97 -3.21 9.32
N ARG A 110 11.59 -3.41 8.16
CA ARG A 110 11.08 -2.89 6.88
C ARG A 110 9.73 -3.52 6.53
N SER A 111 8.88 -2.76 5.90
CA SER A 111 7.59 -3.26 5.41
C SER A 111 7.24 -2.66 4.06
N TYR A 112 6.68 -3.50 3.19
CA TYR A 112 6.32 -3.20 1.81
C TYR A 112 4.86 -3.59 1.57
N PHE A 113 4.15 -2.74 0.85
CA PHE A 113 2.80 -3.01 0.35
C PHE A 113 2.83 -2.97 -1.17
N VAL A 114 2.20 -3.95 -1.82
CA VAL A 114 2.14 -4.09 -3.27
C VAL A 114 0.69 -4.02 -3.71
N CYS A 115 0.42 -3.21 -4.72
CA CYS A 115 -0.86 -3.17 -5.42
C CYS A 115 -0.65 -3.03 -6.92
N LEU A 116 -1.67 -3.32 -7.71
CA LEU A 116 -1.67 -3.00 -9.13
C LEU A 116 -1.57 -1.47 -9.31
N LYS A 117 -0.93 -1.05 -10.41
CA LYS A 117 -0.96 0.35 -10.82
C LYS A 117 -2.39 0.73 -11.20
N SER A 118 -2.84 1.88 -10.73
CA SER A 118 -4.14 2.43 -11.14
C SER A 118 -4.03 3.04 -12.52
N ASP A 119 -5.03 2.78 -13.35
CA ASP A 119 -5.17 3.38 -14.68
C ASP A 119 -5.92 4.72 -14.65
N CYS A 120 -6.20 5.25 -13.45
CA CYS A 120 -6.85 6.56 -13.30
C CYS A 120 -5.97 7.67 -13.88
N PRO A 121 -6.44 8.41 -14.90
CA PRO A 121 -5.64 9.43 -15.56
C PRO A 121 -5.46 10.70 -14.71
N TYR A 122 -6.34 10.93 -13.75
CA TYR A 122 -6.36 12.12 -12.91
C TYR A 122 -6.32 11.77 -11.43
N THR A 123 -5.68 12.67 -10.67
CA THR A 123 -5.67 12.65 -9.21
C THR A 123 -6.58 13.76 -8.65
N TYR A 124 -6.87 13.72 -7.35
CA TYR A 124 -7.59 14.81 -6.68
C TYR A 124 -6.89 16.18 -6.85
N ARG A 125 -5.56 16.21 -6.90
CA ARG A 125 -4.79 17.45 -7.13
C ARG A 125 -4.98 18.02 -8.53
N ASP A 126 -5.20 17.18 -9.52
CA ASP A 126 -5.51 17.62 -10.88
C ASP A 126 -6.91 18.22 -10.92
N PHE A 127 -7.84 17.63 -10.16
CA PHE A 127 -9.19 18.16 -10.01
C PHE A 127 -9.22 19.56 -9.33
N GLU A 128 -8.35 19.80 -8.34
CA GLU A 128 -8.24 21.13 -7.70
C GLU A 128 -7.71 22.21 -8.63
N LYS A 129 -6.96 21.84 -9.68
CA LYS A 129 -6.28 22.79 -10.58
C LYS A 129 -6.95 22.95 -11.93
N THR A 130 -7.86 22.08 -12.29
CA THR A 130 -8.46 22.02 -13.62
C THR A 130 -9.97 21.97 -13.51
N VAL A 131 -10.66 22.73 -14.36
CA VAL A 131 -12.12 22.68 -14.46
C VAL A 131 -12.52 21.50 -15.35
N PHE A 132 -13.32 20.60 -14.81
CA PHE A 132 -13.85 19.44 -15.53
C PHE A 132 -15.31 19.68 -15.93
N PRO A 133 -15.76 19.22 -17.11
CA PRO A 133 -17.17 19.38 -17.55
C PRO A 133 -18.19 18.84 -16.55
N ASN A 134 -17.81 17.79 -15.79
CA ASN A 134 -18.69 17.08 -14.83
C ASN A 134 -18.32 17.39 -13.38
N GLN A 135 -17.86 18.60 -13.10
CA GLN A 135 -17.29 18.95 -11.79
C GLN A 135 -18.26 18.68 -10.63
N GLU A 136 -19.53 18.98 -10.78
CA GLU A 136 -20.53 18.73 -9.74
C GLU A 136 -20.72 17.23 -9.47
N GLN A 137 -20.76 16.41 -10.52
CA GLN A 137 -20.90 14.96 -10.37
C GLN A 137 -19.69 14.35 -9.67
N ILE A 138 -18.48 14.83 -10.02
CA ILE A 138 -17.23 14.41 -9.37
C ILE A 138 -17.24 14.80 -7.89
N LEU A 139 -17.63 16.03 -7.55
CA LEU A 139 -17.73 16.48 -6.16
C LEU A 139 -18.75 15.65 -5.37
N ARG A 140 -19.90 15.34 -5.93
CA ARG A 140 -20.89 14.47 -5.30
C ARG A 140 -20.34 13.05 -5.07
N ALA A 141 -19.60 12.51 -6.03
CA ALA A 141 -18.96 11.19 -5.89
C ALA A 141 -17.88 11.20 -4.79
N ILE A 142 -17.05 12.24 -4.73
CA ILE A 142 -16.05 12.43 -3.68
C ILE A 142 -16.74 12.53 -2.31
N ALA A 143 -17.79 13.35 -2.19
CA ALA A 143 -18.53 13.52 -0.94
C ALA A 143 -19.13 12.19 -0.44
N ARG A 144 -19.76 11.42 -1.34
CA ARG A 144 -20.32 10.09 -1.01
C ARG A 144 -19.23 9.13 -0.53
N THR A 145 -18.11 9.06 -1.25
CA THR A 145 -16.98 8.20 -0.87
C THR A 145 -16.40 8.61 0.47
N THR A 146 -16.25 9.91 0.72
CA THR A 146 -15.76 10.43 2.01
C THR A 146 -16.72 10.09 3.15
N ALA A 147 -18.02 10.23 2.93
CA ALA A 147 -19.04 9.83 3.91
C ALA A 147 -18.96 8.33 4.23
N MET A 148 -18.85 7.48 3.20
CA MET A 148 -18.66 6.04 3.41
C MET A 148 -17.39 5.73 4.20
N LEU A 149 -16.26 6.38 3.88
CA LEU A 149 -14.99 6.21 4.60
C LEU A 149 -15.09 6.63 6.06
N SER A 150 -15.83 7.68 6.38
CA SER A 150 -16.01 8.16 7.76
C SER A 150 -16.77 7.16 8.63
N LEU A 151 -17.64 6.33 8.04
CA LEU A 151 -18.38 5.29 8.75
C LEU A 151 -17.54 4.04 9.07
N ILE A 152 -16.42 3.86 8.37
CA ILE A 152 -15.59 2.64 8.49
C ILE A 152 -14.49 2.81 9.54
N HIS A 153 -14.30 3.98 10.11
CA HIS A 153 -13.23 4.29 11.09
C HIS A 153 -11.81 3.88 10.60
N ILE A 154 -11.50 4.18 9.34
CA ILE A 154 -10.17 3.94 8.77
C ILE A 154 -9.18 5.06 9.15
#